data_ca110bd0df33089efa056cedd094db3b
#
_entry.id   ca110bd0df33089efa056cedd094db3b
#
_cell.length_a   1.000
_cell.length_b   1.000
_cell.length_c   1.000
_cell.angle_alpha   90.00
_cell.angle_beta   90.00
_cell.angle_gamma   90.00
#
_symmetry.space_group_name_H-M   'P 1'
#
loop_
_entity.id
_entity.type
_entity.pdbx_description
1 polymer ?
#
loop_
_entity_poly.entity_id
_entity_poly.type
_entity_poly.pdbx_seq_one_letter_code
_entity_poly.pdbx_strand_id
1 'polypeptide(L)'
;QAQQAGLRTVAVTGRPAGWCDLMTRWWPLDGVVGENGALAMWLVDGRLERSDWQPAAVSADRLTGLWEAVREAFPDAQQAADQPWRVHDVAIDFAEECDLGLEWAGAVAEFARAQGARAAVSSIHVNCWFGDWDKLGMSERLLDALGLAREACVYVGDSPNDAPMFHAFDFSVGVASVTGYGDLLEHPPHYVTESDGGAGFAEVVAHITR
;
A
#
# COMPACT_ATOMS: atom_id res chain seq x y z
N GLN A 1 2.36 11.28 -19.32
CA GLN A 1 2.24 10.35 -20.47
C GLN A 1 0.97 9.51 -20.36
N ALA A 2 0.74 8.76 -19.25
CA ALA A 2 -0.46 7.94 -19.07
C ALA A 2 -1.76 8.72 -19.30
N GLN A 3 -1.96 9.84 -18.59
CA GLN A 3 -3.14 10.70 -18.79
C GLN A 3 -3.26 11.31 -20.19
N GLN A 4 -2.14 11.66 -20.83
CA GLN A 4 -2.14 12.15 -22.23
C GLN A 4 -2.61 11.07 -23.22
N ALA A 5 -2.40 9.80 -22.85
CA ALA A 5 -2.90 8.65 -23.60
C ALA A 5 -4.34 8.25 -23.22
N GLY A 6 -5.01 9.01 -22.35
CA GLY A 6 -6.38 8.75 -21.92
C GLY A 6 -6.50 7.66 -20.83
N LEU A 7 -5.38 7.22 -20.24
CA LEU A 7 -5.41 6.26 -19.15
C LEU A 7 -5.78 6.93 -17.82
N ARG A 8 -6.62 6.26 -17.05
CA ARG A 8 -6.91 6.60 -15.66
C ARG A 8 -5.78 6.03 -14.78
N THR A 9 -5.37 6.80 -13.78
CA THR A 9 -4.27 6.40 -12.89
C THR A 9 -4.68 6.46 -11.43
N VAL A 10 -4.49 5.35 -10.71
CA VAL A 10 -4.79 5.21 -9.29
C VAL A 10 -3.50 4.79 -8.57
N ALA A 11 -3.18 5.46 -7.48
CA ALA A 11 -2.10 5.02 -6.59
C ALA A 11 -2.66 4.10 -5.48
N VAL A 12 -1.96 3.00 -5.20
CA VAL A 12 -2.28 2.08 -4.11
C VAL A 12 -1.06 1.95 -3.21
N THR A 13 -1.17 2.39 -1.97
CA THR A 13 0.01 2.59 -1.11
C THR A 13 -0.25 2.24 0.36
N GLY A 14 0.82 1.91 1.08
CA GLY A 14 0.85 1.89 2.54
C GLY A 14 1.10 3.25 3.19
N ARG A 15 1.24 4.33 2.40
CA ARG A 15 1.45 5.69 2.94
C ARG A 15 0.19 6.21 3.65
N PRO A 16 0.37 7.14 4.62
CA PRO A 16 -0.69 7.63 5.49
C PRO A 16 -1.76 8.46 4.78
N ALA A 17 -2.91 8.59 5.42
CA ALA A 17 -4.04 9.42 4.96
C ALA A 17 -3.62 10.85 4.59
N GLY A 18 -2.71 11.48 5.35
CA GLY A 18 -2.24 12.82 5.05
C GLY A 18 -1.47 12.93 3.73
N TRP A 19 -0.69 11.90 3.38
CA TRP A 19 -0.04 11.83 2.06
C TRP A 19 -1.05 11.57 0.96
N CYS A 20 -2.05 10.71 1.22
CA CYS A 20 -3.11 10.42 0.24
C CYS A 20 -3.93 11.67 -0.11
N ASP A 21 -4.25 12.52 0.88
CA ASP A 21 -4.91 13.82 0.64
C ASP A 21 -4.07 14.71 -0.29
N LEU A 22 -2.77 14.87 0.01
CA LEU A 22 -1.85 15.64 -0.83
C LEU A 22 -1.76 15.07 -2.25
N MET A 23 -1.55 13.75 -2.38
CA MET A 23 -1.43 13.08 -3.68
C MET A 23 -2.70 13.25 -4.52
N THR A 24 -3.88 13.09 -3.90
CA THR A 24 -5.17 13.23 -4.57
C THR A 24 -5.40 14.64 -5.11
N ARG A 25 -4.91 15.67 -4.41
CA ARG A 25 -5.10 17.06 -4.82
C ARG A 25 -4.07 17.59 -5.80
N TRP A 26 -2.84 17.07 -5.73
CA TRP A 26 -1.70 17.70 -6.41
C TRP A 26 -1.09 16.85 -7.51
N TRP A 27 -1.24 15.52 -7.42
CA TRP A 27 -0.72 14.64 -8.45
C TRP A 27 -1.80 14.37 -9.52
N PRO A 28 -1.36 14.04 -10.74
CA PRO A 28 -2.29 13.70 -11.81
C PRO A 28 -2.85 12.28 -11.62
N LEU A 29 -3.57 12.07 -10.52
CA LEU A 29 -4.20 10.80 -10.18
C LEU A 29 -5.73 10.95 -10.18
N ASP A 30 -6.42 9.89 -10.57
CA ASP A 30 -7.87 9.79 -10.50
C ASP A 30 -8.35 9.35 -9.12
N GLY A 31 -7.47 8.71 -8.34
CA GLY A 31 -7.73 8.32 -6.96
C GLY A 31 -6.50 7.74 -6.27
N VAL A 32 -6.60 7.59 -4.96
CA VAL A 32 -5.54 7.03 -4.12
C VAL A 32 -6.16 6.09 -3.09
N VAL A 33 -5.61 4.88 -2.96
CA VAL A 33 -5.86 3.96 -1.85
C VAL A 33 -4.70 4.06 -0.88
N GLY A 34 -4.98 4.31 0.39
CA GLY A 34 -3.98 4.53 1.44
C GLY A 34 -4.04 3.53 2.59
N GLU A 35 -2.99 3.55 3.42
CA GLU A 35 -2.86 2.72 4.62
C GLU A 35 -3.22 1.25 4.36
N ASN A 36 -2.63 0.68 3.28
CA ASN A 36 -2.85 -0.70 2.85
C ASN A 36 -4.32 -1.09 2.62
N GLY A 37 -5.16 -0.12 2.21
CA GLY A 37 -6.58 -0.36 1.92
C GLY A 37 -7.53 0.11 3.01
N ALA A 38 -7.05 0.80 4.05
CA ALA A 38 -7.92 1.34 5.09
C ALA A 38 -8.82 2.47 4.59
N LEU A 39 -8.37 3.20 3.57
CA LEU A 39 -9.10 4.33 3.00
C LEU A 39 -8.84 4.50 1.50
N ALA A 40 -9.77 5.17 0.83
CA ALA A 40 -9.57 5.69 -0.52
C ALA A 40 -9.98 7.16 -0.60
N MET A 41 -9.32 7.91 -1.48
CA MET A 41 -9.58 9.32 -1.75
C MET A 41 -9.59 9.59 -3.25
N TRP A 42 -10.52 10.42 -3.73
CA TRP A 42 -10.61 10.86 -5.13
C TRP A 42 -11.28 12.22 -5.22
N LEU A 43 -11.27 12.85 -6.38
CA LEU A 43 -11.94 14.13 -6.60
C LEU A 43 -13.22 13.94 -7.42
N VAL A 44 -14.32 14.56 -6.97
CA VAL A 44 -15.57 14.72 -7.70
C VAL A 44 -15.86 16.20 -7.81
N ASP A 45 -15.90 16.73 -9.04
CA ASP A 45 -16.12 18.16 -9.32
C ASP A 45 -15.16 19.08 -8.52
N GLY A 46 -13.89 18.64 -8.36
CA GLY A 46 -12.86 19.36 -7.62
C GLY A 46 -12.98 19.29 -6.10
N ARG A 47 -13.93 18.52 -5.57
CA ARG A 47 -14.10 18.26 -4.14
C ARG A 47 -13.52 16.91 -3.77
N LEU A 48 -12.84 16.86 -2.63
CA LEU A 48 -12.30 15.61 -2.12
C LEU A 48 -13.44 14.74 -1.55
N GLU A 49 -13.56 13.55 -2.13
CA GLU A 49 -14.34 12.45 -1.56
C GLU A 49 -13.38 11.49 -0.86
N ARG A 50 -13.85 10.90 0.25
CA ARG A 50 -13.11 9.93 1.04
C ARG A 50 -14.02 8.78 1.47
N SER A 51 -13.53 7.57 1.35
CA SER A 51 -14.14 6.36 1.88
C SER A 51 -13.18 5.68 2.85
N ASP A 52 -13.58 5.49 4.09
CA ASP A 52 -12.84 4.69 5.06
C ASP A 52 -13.49 3.29 5.16
N TRP A 53 -12.65 2.26 5.36
CA TRP A 53 -13.16 0.89 5.53
C TRP A 53 -14.01 0.78 6.80
N GLN A 54 -13.54 1.40 7.87
CA GLN A 54 -14.22 1.53 9.15
C GLN A 54 -13.89 2.86 9.83
N PRO A 55 -14.68 3.34 10.80
CA PRO A 55 -14.31 4.52 11.57
C PRO A 55 -13.00 4.33 12.35
N ALA A 56 -12.11 5.30 12.33
CA ALA A 56 -10.80 5.25 13.00
C ALA A 56 -10.88 4.93 14.49
N ALA A 57 -11.90 5.44 15.18
CA ALA A 57 -12.10 5.22 16.61
C ALA A 57 -12.29 3.73 16.99
N VAL A 58 -12.64 2.85 16.03
CA VAL A 58 -12.84 1.42 16.29
C VAL A 58 -11.56 0.72 16.71
N SER A 59 -10.42 1.18 16.23
CA SER A 59 -9.10 0.53 16.45
C SER A 59 -8.08 1.39 17.19
N ALA A 60 -8.38 2.64 17.51
CA ALA A 60 -7.39 3.59 18.05
C ALA A 60 -6.69 3.10 19.32
N ASP A 61 -7.45 2.64 20.33
CA ASP A 61 -6.88 2.16 21.59
C ASP A 61 -6.06 0.87 21.37
N ARG A 62 -6.51 0.00 20.46
CA ARG A 62 -5.78 -1.23 20.13
C ARG A 62 -4.47 -0.95 19.43
N LEU A 63 -4.41 0.05 18.53
CA LEU A 63 -3.19 0.47 17.86
C LEU A 63 -2.19 1.05 18.86
N THR A 64 -2.66 1.86 19.81
CA THR A 64 -1.82 2.38 20.90
C THR A 64 -1.24 1.24 21.74
N GLY A 65 -2.07 0.30 22.18
CA GLY A 65 -1.61 -0.86 22.96
C GLY A 65 -0.65 -1.78 22.18
N LEU A 66 -0.90 -1.97 20.87
CA LEU A 66 0.01 -2.72 20.02
C LEU A 66 1.39 -2.05 19.93
N TRP A 67 1.42 -0.73 19.71
CA TRP A 67 2.68 0.00 19.68
C TRP A 67 3.47 -0.11 20.99
N GLU A 68 2.80 0.01 22.14
CA GLU A 68 3.43 -0.16 23.44
C GLU A 68 4.03 -1.56 23.60
N ALA A 69 3.29 -2.61 23.20
CA ALA A 69 3.77 -3.99 23.25
C ALA A 69 4.95 -4.24 22.31
N VAL A 70 4.91 -3.68 21.09
CA VAL A 70 6.04 -3.78 20.15
C VAL A 70 7.28 -3.11 20.70
N ARG A 71 7.16 -1.91 21.24
CA ARG A 71 8.30 -1.17 21.80
C ARG A 71 8.93 -1.87 23.02
N GLU A 72 8.12 -2.60 23.79
CA GLU A 72 8.62 -3.41 24.90
C GLU A 72 9.38 -4.66 24.41
N ALA A 73 8.83 -5.33 23.40
CA ALA A 73 9.41 -6.57 22.86
C ALA A 73 10.61 -6.32 21.93
N PHE A 74 10.64 -5.19 21.25
CA PHE A 74 11.67 -4.78 20.28
C PHE A 74 12.19 -3.39 20.64
N PRO A 75 13.21 -3.27 21.51
CA PRO A 75 13.72 -1.98 21.99
C PRO A 75 14.25 -1.04 20.88
N ASP A 76 14.66 -1.60 19.74
CA ASP A 76 15.14 -0.84 18.59
C ASP A 76 13.99 -0.35 17.69
N ALA A 77 12.74 -0.74 17.98
CA ALA A 77 11.59 -0.35 17.17
C ALA A 77 11.33 1.16 17.25
N GLN A 78 11.13 1.76 16.08
CA GLN A 78 10.72 3.15 15.95
C GLN A 78 9.47 3.22 15.07
N GLN A 79 8.56 4.16 15.38
CA GLN A 79 7.48 4.46 14.47
C GLN A 79 8.03 5.17 13.24
N ALA A 80 7.43 4.93 12.09
CA ALA A 80 7.74 5.67 10.89
C ALA A 80 7.58 7.19 11.11
N ALA A 81 8.43 8.00 10.49
CA ALA A 81 8.39 9.47 10.60
C ALA A 81 7.04 10.04 10.16
N ASP A 82 6.32 9.34 9.30
CA ASP A 82 5.00 9.73 8.81
C ASP A 82 3.82 9.26 9.71
N GLN A 83 4.09 8.62 10.87
CA GLN A 83 3.05 8.16 11.80
C GLN A 83 2.04 9.24 12.22
N PRO A 84 2.40 10.51 12.44
CA PRO A 84 1.43 11.55 12.82
C PRO A 84 0.31 11.80 11.79
N TRP A 85 0.48 11.37 10.55
CA TRP A 85 -0.51 11.51 9.48
C TRP A 85 -1.29 10.23 9.19
N ARG A 86 -1.04 9.14 9.95
CA ARG A 86 -1.77 7.88 9.86
C ARG A 86 -3.03 7.89 10.71
N VAL A 87 -4.03 7.18 10.24
CA VAL A 87 -5.37 7.16 10.85
C VAL A 87 -5.77 5.76 11.29
N HIS A 88 -5.40 4.73 10.52
CA HIS A 88 -5.93 3.37 10.69
C HIS A 88 -4.86 2.32 10.99
N ASP A 89 -3.58 2.65 10.86
CA ASP A 89 -2.48 1.73 11.12
C ASP A 89 -1.39 2.35 12.01
N VAL A 90 -0.52 1.51 12.53
CA VAL A 90 0.78 1.89 13.04
C VAL A 90 1.85 1.33 12.12
N ALA A 91 2.75 2.20 11.65
CA ALA A 91 3.88 1.82 10.82
C ALA A 91 5.16 1.81 11.66
N ILE A 92 5.89 0.71 11.59
CA ILE A 92 7.15 0.49 12.29
C ILE A 92 8.25 0.52 11.26
N ASP A 93 9.16 1.48 11.39
CA ASP A 93 10.27 1.65 10.47
C ASP A 93 11.30 0.54 10.64
N PHE A 94 11.78 -0.02 9.53
CA PHE A 94 12.91 -0.94 9.52
C PHE A 94 13.95 -0.63 8.44
N ALA A 95 13.62 0.23 7.47
CA ALA A 95 14.51 0.52 6.33
C ALA A 95 14.30 1.89 5.67
N GLU A 96 13.59 2.85 6.28
CA GLU A 96 13.46 4.22 5.76
C GLU A 96 14.47 5.17 6.44
N GLU A 97 14.47 5.25 7.77
CA GLU A 97 15.41 6.06 8.57
C GLU A 97 16.35 5.20 9.44
N CYS A 98 16.23 3.87 9.33
CA CYS A 98 17.08 2.89 9.99
C CYS A 98 17.36 1.71 9.04
N ASP A 99 18.18 0.74 9.47
CA ASP A 99 18.49 -0.48 8.72
C ASP A 99 18.50 -1.68 9.68
N LEU A 100 17.31 -2.26 9.91
CA LEU A 100 17.11 -3.40 10.81
C LEU A 100 16.96 -4.73 10.06
N GLY A 101 16.74 -4.68 8.74
CA GLY A 101 16.67 -5.83 7.85
C GLY A 101 15.33 -6.57 7.85
N LEU A 102 15.13 -7.38 6.81
CA LEU A 102 13.86 -8.10 6.56
C LEU A 102 13.55 -9.18 7.59
N GLU A 103 14.57 -9.82 8.17
CA GLU A 103 14.37 -10.83 9.21
C GLU A 103 13.76 -10.21 10.47
N TRP A 104 14.27 -9.06 10.89
CA TRP A 104 13.73 -8.29 12.00
C TRP A 104 12.29 -7.83 11.71
N ALA A 105 12.05 -7.30 10.51
CA ALA A 105 10.71 -6.89 10.08
C ALA A 105 9.71 -8.05 10.10
N GLY A 106 10.14 -9.24 9.68
CA GLY A 106 9.36 -10.47 9.76
C GLY A 106 8.99 -10.84 11.21
N ALA A 107 9.96 -10.78 12.14
CA ALA A 107 9.71 -11.05 13.55
C ALA A 107 8.71 -10.07 14.18
N VAL A 108 8.81 -8.78 13.86
CA VAL A 108 7.82 -7.75 14.29
C VAL A 108 6.44 -8.04 13.72
N ALA A 109 6.36 -8.39 12.44
CA ALA A 109 5.08 -8.71 11.81
C ALA A 109 4.40 -9.93 12.44
N GLU A 110 5.16 -10.98 12.74
CA GLU A 110 4.64 -12.16 13.45
C GLU A 110 4.19 -11.83 14.88
N PHE A 111 4.97 -11.04 15.60
CA PHE A 111 4.59 -10.57 16.92
C PHE A 111 3.26 -9.80 16.88
N ALA A 112 3.12 -8.86 15.95
CA ALA A 112 1.88 -8.09 15.79
C ALA A 112 0.68 -8.99 15.47
N ARG A 113 0.87 -10.01 14.62
CA ARG A 113 -0.18 -11.00 14.31
C ARG A 113 -0.57 -11.82 15.56
N ALA A 114 0.39 -12.19 16.39
CA ALA A 114 0.12 -12.87 17.66
C ALA A 114 -0.69 -12.00 18.64
N GLN A 115 -0.60 -10.67 18.54
CA GLN A 115 -1.45 -9.71 19.28
C GLN A 115 -2.83 -9.49 18.62
N GLY A 116 -3.15 -10.24 17.56
CA GLY A 116 -4.43 -10.17 16.84
C GLY A 116 -4.55 -9.01 15.86
N ALA A 117 -3.43 -8.38 15.49
CA ALA A 117 -3.37 -7.42 14.40
C ALA A 117 -3.18 -8.13 13.05
N ARG A 118 -3.53 -7.49 11.95
CA ARG A 118 -2.94 -7.77 10.64
C ARG A 118 -1.60 -7.04 10.54
N ALA A 119 -0.67 -7.62 9.78
CA ALA A 119 0.62 -7.00 9.53
C ALA A 119 1.07 -7.28 8.11
N ALA A 120 1.56 -6.25 7.43
CA ALA A 120 2.16 -6.32 6.11
C ALA A 120 3.55 -5.69 6.12
N VAL A 121 4.52 -6.39 5.54
CA VAL A 121 5.87 -5.88 5.35
C VAL A 121 5.95 -5.25 3.96
N SER A 122 6.25 -3.96 3.92
CA SER A 122 6.56 -3.21 2.70
C SER A 122 8.07 -3.19 2.44
N SER A 123 8.52 -2.38 1.51
CA SER A 123 9.96 -2.16 1.26
C SER A 123 10.69 -1.48 2.42
N ILE A 124 9.97 -0.76 3.31
CA ILE A 124 10.56 0.09 4.36
C ILE A 124 9.88 -0.02 5.73
N HIS A 125 8.60 -0.41 5.80
CA HIS A 125 7.81 -0.45 7.03
C HIS A 125 7.15 -1.80 7.27
N VAL A 126 6.96 -2.12 8.56
CA VAL A 126 5.95 -3.09 9.00
C VAL A 126 4.70 -2.31 9.36
N ASN A 127 3.66 -2.40 8.52
CA ASN A 127 2.36 -1.77 8.77
C ASN A 127 1.46 -2.73 9.54
N CYS A 128 0.89 -2.30 10.65
CA CYS A 128 0.05 -3.12 11.51
C CYS A 128 -1.30 -2.44 11.75
N TRP A 129 -2.41 -3.20 11.62
CA TRP A 129 -3.76 -2.67 11.79
C TRP A 129 -4.75 -3.68 12.36
N PHE A 130 -5.90 -3.19 12.79
CA PHE A 130 -7.00 -4.01 13.27
C PHE A 130 -8.25 -3.80 12.41
N GLY A 131 -8.53 -4.75 11.56
CA GLY A 131 -9.64 -4.77 10.62
C GLY A 131 -9.39 -5.80 9.53
N ASP A 132 -10.38 -6.01 8.68
CA ASP A 132 -10.36 -7.06 7.64
C ASP A 132 -10.06 -6.51 6.24
N TRP A 133 -9.68 -5.23 6.13
CA TRP A 133 -9.30 -4.62 4.85
C TRP A 133 -7.93 -5.07 4.35
N ASP A 134 -7.77 -4.88 3.06
CA ASP A 134 -6.51 -4.99 2.34
C ASP A 134 -6.51 -4.05 1.12
N LYS A 135 -5.36 -3.99 0.42
CA LYS A 135 -5.22 -3.19 -0.79
C LYS A 135 -6.27 -3.53 -1.85
N LEU A 136 -6.60 -4.83 -2.01
CA LEU A 136 -7.53 -5.30 -3.03
C LEU A 136 -8.95 -4.82 -2.77
N GLY A 137 -9.50 -5.09 -1.58
CA GLY A 137 -10.88 -4.74 -1.27
C GLY A 137 -11.17 -3.24 -1.37
N MET A 138 -10.25 -2.38 -0.92
CA MET A 138 -10.43 -0.94 -1.08
C MET A 138 -10.20 -0.47 -2.52
N SER A 139 -9.30 -1.10 -3.27
CA SER A 139 -9.11 -0.80 -4.69
C SER A 139 -10.38 -1.12 -5.48
N GLU A 140 -11.04 -2.24 -5.22
CA GLU A 140 -12.31 -2.59 -5.85
C GLU A 140 -13.40 -1.56 -5.54
N ARG A 141 -13.53 -1.11 -4.28
CA ARG A 141 -14.47 -0.02 -3.92
C ARG A 141 -14.17 1.29 -4.65
N LEU A 142 -12.89 1.63 -4.80
CA LEU A 142 -12.50 2.84 -5.52
C LEU A 142 -12.76 2.69 -7.02
N LEU A 143 -12.46 1.55 -7.63
CA LEU A 143 -12.75 1.29 -9.03
C LEU A 143 -14.26 1.40 -9.31
N ASP A 144 -15.10 0.84 -8.44
CA ASP A 144 -16.56 0.97 -8.53
C ASP A 144 -17.00 2.45 -8.46
N ALA A 145 -16.45 3.23 -7.51
CA ALA A 145 -16.74 4.65 -7.37
C ALA A 145 -16.32 5.47 -8.61
N LEU A 146 -15.25 5.04 -9.29
CA LEU A 146 -14.75 5.66 -10.52
C LEU A 146 -15.42 5.11 -11.79
N GLY A 147 -16.27 4.09 -11.68
CA GLY A 147 -16.90 3.43 -12.83
C GLY A 147 -15.92 2.65 -13.71
N LEU A 148 -14.89 2.04 -13.11
CA LEU A 148 -13.84 1.28 -13.79
C LEU A 148 -13.99 -0.22 -13.50
N ALA A 149 -13.89 -1.05 -14.54
CA ALA A 149 -13.86 -2.50 -14.41
C ALA A 149 -12.42 -2.98 -14.12
N ARG A 150 -12.25 -3.89 -13.15
CA ARG A 150 -10.94 -4.45 -12.80
C ARG A 150 -10.25 -5.13 -13.98
N GLU A 151 -11.01 -5.80 -14.82
CA GLU A 151 -10.53 -6.49 -16.03
C GLU A 151 -9.93 -5.54 -17.08
N ALA A 152 -10.25 -4.23 -16.99
CA ALA A 152 -9.68 -3.19 -17.84
C ALA A 152 -8.47 -2.50 -17.20
N CYS A 153 -7.99 -2.99 -16.05
CA CYS A 153 -6.90 -2.39 -15.31
C CYS A 153 -5.62 -3.21 -15.42
N VAL A 154 -4.48 -2.52 -15.41
CA VAL A 154 -3.15 -3.09 -15.19
C VAL A 154 -2.71 -2.71 -13.78
N TYR A 155 -2.36 -3.69 -12.96
CA TYR A 155 -1.76 -3.43 -11.65
C TYR A 155 -0.23 -3.47 -11.76
N VAL A 156 0.44 -2.48 -11.15
CA VAL A 156 1.91 -2.42 -11.07
C VAL A 156 2.31 -2.32 -9.61
N GLY A 157 3.16 -3.24 -9.13
CA GLY A 157 3.62 -3.30 -7.75
C GLY A 157 5.11 -3.62 -7.62
N ASP A 158 5.64 -3.54 -6.40
CA ASP A 158 7.07 -3.66 -6.12
C ASP A 158 7.44 -4.56 -4.94
N SER A 159 6.47 -4.98 -4.12
CA SER A 159 6.77 -5.58 -2.82
C SER A 159 5.78 -6.67 -2.39
N PRO A 160 6.08 -7.47 -1.34
CA PRO A 160 5.26 -8.60 -0.92
C PRO A 160 3.82 -8.25 -0.53
N ASN A 161 3.57 -7.03 -0.04
CA ASN A 161 2.21 -6.58 0.28
C ASN A 161 1.32 -6.36 -0.96
N ASP A 162 1.89 -6.48 -2.18
CA ASP A 162 1.17 -6.42 -3.45
C ASP A 162 0.71 -7.81 -3.94
N ALA A 163 1.11 -8.90 -3.27
CA ALA A 163 0.76 -10.25 -3.67
C ALA A 163 -0.75 -10.48 -3.87
N PRO A 164 -1.67 -9.97 -3.02
CA PRO A 164 -3.11 -10.09 -3.27
C PRO A 164 -3.55 -9.39 -4.56
N MET A 165 -2.91 -8.26 -4.90
CA MET A 165 -3.19 -7.53 -6.14
C MET A 165 -2.67 -8.28 -7.36
N PHE A 166 -1.45 -8.83 -7.29
CA PHE A 166 -0.88 -9.65 -8.37
C PHE A 166 -1.75 -10.87 -8.67
N HIS A 167 -2.33 -11.49 -7.64
CA HIS A 167 -3.26 -12.61 -7.80
C HIS A 167 -4.60 -12.22 -8.44
N ALA A 168 -5.13 -11.05 -8.07
CA ALA A 168 -6.48 -10.65 -8.45
C ALA A 168 -6.59 -9.99 -9.82
N PHE A 169 -5.52 -9.35 -10.31
CA PHE A 169 -5.51 -8.63 -11.58
C PHE A 169 -4.96 -9.51 -12.70
N ASP A 170 -5.74 -9.69 -13.77
CA ASP A 170 -5.35 -10.48 -14.97
C ASP A 170 -4.07 -9.91 -15.62
N PHE A 171 -3.89 -8.58 -15.54
CA PHE A 171 -2.70 -7.89 -16.00
C PHE A 171 -1.95 -7.31 -14.80
N SER A 172 -1.10 -8.13 -14.17
CA SER A 172 -0.24 -7.72 -13.06
C SER A 172 1.22 -7.68 -13.47
N VAL A 173 1.90 -6.60 -13.10
CA VAL A 173 3.30 -6.34 -13.44
C VAL A 173 4.07 -6.00 -12.17
N GLY A 174 5.18 -6.68 -11.94
CA GLY A 174 6.16 -6.30 -10.93
C GLY A 174 7.25 -5.43 -11.55
N VAL A 175 7.72 -4.39 -10.84
CA VAL A 175 8.97 -3.74 -11.25
C VAL A 175 10.16 -4.63 -10.89
N ALA A 176 11.33 -4.41 -11.50
CA ALA A 176 12.47 -5.34 -11.44
C ALA A 176 12.85 -5.80 -10.02
N SER A 177 12.77 -4.90 -9.03
CA SER A 177 13.08 -5.20 -7.62
C SER A 177 12.20 -6.28 -7.00
N VAL A 178 11.00 -6.53 -7.54
CA VAL A 178 10.10 -7.57 -7.01
C VAL A 178 10.74 -8.95 -6.99
N THR A 179 11.66 -9.22 -7.92
CA THR A 179 12.37 -10.51 -8.01
C THR A 179 13.27 -10.79 -6.82
N GLY A 180 13.71 -9.74 -6.09
CA GLY A 180 14.56 -9.86 -4.91
C GLY A 180 13.87 -10.50 -3.70
N TYR A 181 12.54 -10.57 -3.68
CA TYR A 181 11.79 -11.13 -2.56
C TYR A 181 11.63 -12.66 -2.59
N GLY A 182 11.82 -13.31 -3.75
CA GLY A 182 11.78 -14.76 -3.86
C GLY A 182 10.51 -15.37 -3.25
N ASP A 183 10.69 -16.34 -2.35
CA ASP A 183 9.60 -17.07 -1.69
C ASP A 183 8.72 -16.22 -0.74
N LEU A 184 9.14 -14.99 -0.42
CA LEU A 184 8.31 -14.05 0.36
C LEU A 184 7.13 -13.51 -0.45
N LEU A 185 7.16 -13.67 -1.77
CA LEU A 185 6.09 -13.25 -2.66
C LEU A 185 5.14 -14.42 -2.92
N GLU A 186 4.09 -14.53 -2.10
CA GLU A 186 3.10 -15.64 -2.17
C GLU A 186 2.45 -15.79 -3.55
N HIS A 187 2.21 -14.65 -4.22
CA HIS A 187 1.65 -14.60 -5.57
C HIS A 187 2.54 -13.67 -6.42
N PRO A 188 3.38 -14.23 -7.32
CA PRO A 188 4.19 -13.41 -8.21
C PRO A 188 3.34 -12.72 -9.29
N PRO A 189 3.78 -11.56 -9.81
CA PRO A 189 3.13 -10.90 -10.93
C PRO A 189 3.24 -11.73 -12.21
N HIS A 190 2.31 -11.51 -13.16
CA HIS A 190 2.34 -12.18 -14.46
C HIS A 190 3.51 -11.73 -15.34
N TYR A 191 3.93 -10.47 -15.18
CA TYR A 191 5.03 -9.85 -15.93
C TYR A 191 5.97 -9.11 -14.99
N VAL A 192 7.23 -8.95 -15.40
CA VAL A 192 8.23 -8.17 -14.67
C VAL A 192 8.92 -7.22 -15.65
N THR A 193 9.11 -5.95 -15.26
CA THR A 193 9.82 -4.96 -16.06
C THR A 193 11.34 -5.16 -16.01
N GLU A 194 12.06 -4.62 -16.98
CA GLU A 194 13.53 -4.60 -16.96
C GLU A 194 14.06 -3.55 -15.98
N SER A 195 13.34 -2.44 -15.87
CA SER A 195 13.68 -1.31 -15.00
C SER A 195 12.98 -1.40 -13.64
N ASP A 196 13.57 -0.73 -12.64
CA ASP A 196 13.02 -0.67 -11.29
C ASP A 196 12.23 0.62 -11.01
N GLY A 197 11.40 0.59 -9.95
CA GLY A 197 10.68 1.74 -9.42
C GLY A 197 9.90 2.52 -10.47
N GLY A 198 10.05 3.85 -10.46
CA GLY A 198 9.37 4.73 -11.42
C GLY A 198 9.76 4.53 -12.88
N ALA A 199 10.98 4.06 -13.15
CA ALA A 199 11.42 3.72 -14.51
C ALA A 199 10.69 2.46 -15.02
N GLY A 200 10.51 1.44 -14.16
CA GLY A 200 9.71 0.26 -14.47
C GLY A 200 8.24 0.62 -14.72
N PHE A 201 7.66 1.49 -13.91
CA PHE A 201 6.30 1.99 -14.17
C PHE A 201 6.19 2.72 -15.52
N ALA A 202 7.18 3.56 -15.86
CA ALA A 202 7.21 4.25 -17.14
C ALA A 202 7.34 3.28 -18.34
N GLU A 203 8.07 2.18 -18.17
CA GLU A 203 8.17 1.09 -19.16
C GLU A 203 6.80 0.44 -19.42
N VAL A 204 6.03 0.13 -18.36
CA VAL A 204 4.66 -0.38 -18.48
C VAL A 204 3.78 0.61 -19.26
N VAL A 205 3.78 1.90 -18.85
CA VAL A 205 2.99 2.93 -19.54
C VAL A 205 3.37 3.03 -21.01
N ALA A 206 4.67 3.02 -21.33
CA ALA A 206 5.14 3.06 -22.71
C ALA A 206 4.70 1.84 -23.53
N HIS A 207 4.58 0.67 -22.89
CA HIS A 207 4.13 -0.55 -23.54
C HIS A 207 2.63 -0.53 -23.87
N ILE A 208 1.79 -0.12 -22.92
CA ILE A 208 0.33 -0.14 -23.09
C ILE A 208 -0.22 1.05 -23.88
N THR A 209 0.61 2.06 -24.18
CA THR A 209 0.22 3.26 -24.96
C THR A 209 0.78 3.27 -26.39
N ARG A 210 1.33 2.15 -26.85
CA ARG A 210 1.75 1.95 -28.27
C ARG A 210 0.53 1.60 -29.11
#